data_2116471c9128b392bf1cd87589447312
#
_entry.id   2116471c9128b392bf1cd87589447312
#
_cell.length_a   1.000
_cell.length_b   1.000
_cell.length_c   1.000
_cell.angle_alpha   90.00
_cell.angle_beta   90.00
_cell.angle_gamma   90.00
#
_symmetry.space_group_name_H-M   'P 1'
#
loop_
_entity.id
_entity.type
_entity.pdbx_description
1 polymer ?
#
loop_
_entity_poly.entity_id
_entity_poly.type
_entity_poly.pdbx_seq_one_letter_code
_entity_poly.pdbx_strand_id
1 'polypeptide(L)'
;MDTSPDFSGENVKPRVIENYDGGDLELGAGRTLTVRQFPHLPSLKGRTLITASGDTLLGADDKAGIAEIMTLIEQLQGGEIAHGRIAVCFTPDEEVGCGT
;
A
#
# COMPACT_ATOMS: atom_id res chain seq x y z
N MET A 1 6.74 9.67 -3.46
CA MET A 1 6.85 8.20 -3.30
C MET A 1 8.17 7.90 -2.66
N ASP A 2 8.16 7.34 -1.48
CA ASP A 2 9.38 6.99 -0.77
C ASP A 2 9.75 5.51 -0.91
N THR A 3 11.01 5.20 -0.75
CA THR A 3 11.55 3.84 -0.79
C THR A 3 12.55 3.65 0.35
N SER A 4 12.55 2.47 0.95
CA SER A 4 13.55 2.08 1.95
C SER A 4 14.61 1.18 1.30
N PRO A 5 15.89 1.39 1.58
CA PRO A 5 16.96 0.50 1.10
C PRO A 5 17.08 -0.80 1.91
N ASP A 6 16.35 -0.93 3.02
CA ASP A 6 16.52 -2.03 3.97
C ASP A 6 16.06 -3.39 3.41
N PHE A 7 15.06 -3.37 2.52
CA PHE A 7 14.52 -4.56 1.90
C PHE A 7 14.22 -4.32 0.42
N SER A 8 14.28 -5.38 -0.37
CA SER A 8 13.95 -5.33 -1.79
C SER A 8 12.47 -5.04 -2.02
N GLY A 9 12.16 -4.21 -3.01
CA GLY A 9 10.83 -4.04 -3.59
C GLY A 9 10.63 -4.84 -4.88
N GLU A 10 11.54 -5.76 -5.21
CA GLU A 10 11.45 -6.59 -6.41
C GLU A 10 10.64 -7.86 -6.16
N ASN A 11 9.90 -8.28 -7.19
CA ASN A 11 9.11 -9.52 -7.17
C ASN A 11 8.14 -9.59 -5.97
N VAL A 12 7.53 -8.48 -5.62
CA VAL A 12 6.57 -8.42 -4.52
C VAL A 12 5.41 -9.39 -4.79
N LYS A 13 5.11 -10.24 -3.81
CA LYS A 13 4.01 -11.22 -3.86
C LYS A 13 2.96 -10.86 -2.82
N PRO A 14 2.02 -9.98 -3.16
CA PRO A 14 0.95 -9.61 -2.23
C PRO A 14 0.01 -10.78 -2.01
N ARG A 15 -0.42 -10.95 -0.76
CA ARG A 15 -1.43 -11.92 -0.36
C ARG A 15 -2.63 -11.18 0.24
N VAL A 16 -3.82 -11.48 -0.25
CA VAL A 16 -5.07 -10.96 0.28
C VAL A 16 -5.60 -11.94 1.33
N ILE A 17 -5.88 -11.43 2.52
CA ILE A 17 -6.44 -12.17 3.65
C ILE A 17 -7.80 -11.57 3.95
N GLU A 18 -8.85 -12.23 3.51
CA GLU A 18 -10.22 -11.81 3.76
C GLU A 18 -10.66 -12.22 5.17
N ASN A 19 -11.50 -11.39 5.77
CA ASN A 19 -12.10 -11.66 7.07
C ASN A 19 -11.06 -12.06 8.15
N TYR A 20 -10.02 -11.24 8.30
CA TYR A 20 -8.93 -11.49 9.24
C TYR A 20 -9.44 -11.79 10.65
N ASP A 21 -8.87 -12.80 11.31
CA ASP A 21 -9.34 -13.30 12.60
C ASP A 21 -8.91 -12.46 13.81
N GLY A 22 -7.92 -11.59 13.64
CA GLY A 22 -7.38 -10.73 14.69
C GLY A 22 -6.20 -11.35 15.45
N GLY A 23 -5.74 -12.54 15.07
CA GLY A 23 -4.62 -13.25 15.69
C GLY A 23 -3.25 -12.88 15.12
N ASP A 24 -2.25 -13.71 15.44
CA ASP A 24 -0.93 -13.57 14.84
C ASP A 24 -0.99 -13.85 13.34
N LEU A 25 -0.24 -13.08 12.57
CA LEU A 25 -0.29 -13.09 11.11
C LEU A 25 1.05 -13.58 10.55
N GLU A 26 1.06 -14.79 10.02
CA GLU A 26 2.22 -15.33 9.33
C GLU A 26 2.34 -14.70 7.92
N LEU A 27 3.48 -14.08 7.64
CA LEU A 27 3.76 -13.46 6.34
C LEU A 27 4.40 -14.45 5.36
N GLY A 28 5.33 -15.25 5.82
CA GLY A 28 6.23 -16.09 5.04
C GLY A 28 7.68 -15.81 5.41
N ALA A 29 8.62 -16.49 4.77
CA ALA A 29 10.06 -16.36 5.03
C ALA A 29 10.44 -16.42 6.53
N GLY A 30 9.66 -17.17 7.33
CA GLY A 30 9.85 -17.27 8.78
C GLY A 30 9.48 -16.01 9.57
N ARG A 31 8.74 -15.08 8.97
CA ARG A 31 8.32 -13.84 9.61
C ARG A 31 6.84 -13.87 9.98
N THR A 32 6.56 -13.43 11.21
CA THR A 32 5.20 -13.36 11.75
C THR A 32 5.00 -11.99 12.41
N LEU A 33 3.89 -11.35 12.10
CA LEU A 33 3.40 -10.21 12.86
C LEU A 33 2.59 -10.74 14.04
N THR A 34 3.11 -10.57 15.25
CA THR A 34 2.43 -11.06 16.45
C THR A 34 1.60 -9.96 17.10
N VAL A 35 0.48 -10.35 17.69
CA VAL A 35 -0.36 -9.43 18.47
C VAL A 35 0.43 -8.79 19.61
N ARG A 36 1.42 -9.49 20.15
CA ARG A 36 2.31 -8.96 21.19
C ARG A 36 3.15 -7.78 20.69
N GLN A 37 3.69 -7.85 19.47
CA GLN A 37 4.49 -6.80 18.86
C GLN A 37 3.61 -5.68 18.27
N PHE A 38 2.44 -6.06 17.77
CA PHE A 38 1.48 -5.15 17.13
C PHE A 38 0.11 -5.24 17.80
N PRO A 39 -0.08 -4.60 18.97
CA PRO A 39 -1.31 -4.73 19.78
C PRO A 39 -2.59 -4.24 19.09
N HIS A 40 -2.47 -3.52 17.99
CA HIS A 40 -3.61 -3.05 17.20
C HIS A 40 -4.18 -4.11 16.23
N LEU A 41 -3.45 -5.21 15.96
CA LEU A 41 -3.92 -6.26 15.06
C LEU A 41 -5.32 -6.78 15.38
N PRO A 42 -5.71 -7.03 16.62
CA PRO A 42 -7.08 -7.48 16.95
C PRO A 42 -8.18 -6.49 16.54
N SER A 43 -7.87 -5.19 16.48
CA SER A 43 -8.84 -4.18 16.03
C SER A 43 -9.17 -4.27 14.53
N LEU A 44 -8.34 -4.99 13.77
CA LEU A 44 -8.52 -5.23 12.33
C LEU A 44 -9.33 -6.50 12.04
N LYS A 45 -9.82 -7.18 13.08
CA LYS A 45 -10.66 -8.38 12.92
C LYS A 45 -11.84 -8.11 11.99
N GLY A 46 -12.08 -9.03 11.07
CA GLY A 46 -13.13 -8.92 10.06
C GLY A 46 -12.75 -8.06 8.84
N ARG A 47 -11.60 -7.39 8.87
CA ARG A 47 -11.09 -6.61 7.73
C ARG A 47 -10.40 -7.51 6.72
N THR A 48 -10.33 -7.03 5.49
CA THR A 48 -9.45 -7.59 4.47
C THR A 48 -8.08 -6.95 4.58
N LEU A 49 -7.04 -7.77 4.73
CA LEU A 49 -5.66 -7.32 4.80
C LEU A 49 -4.92 -7.69 3.52
N ILE A 50 -3.98 -6.87 3.14
CA ILE A 50 -3.02 -7.15 2.06
C ILE A 50 -1.63 -7.17 2.68
N THR A 51 -0.92 -8.28 2.53
CA THR A 51 0.41 -8.49 3.09
C THR A 51 1.40 -8.88 2.01
N ALA A 52 2.69 -8.62 2.26
CA ALA A 52 3.77 -9.20 1.46
C ALA A 52 4.14 -10.60 1.95
N SER A 53 5.09 -11.23 1.25
CA SER A 53 5.63 -12.56 1.55
C SER A 53 6.64 -12.62 2.70
N GLY A 54 6.93 -11.50 3.35
CA GLY A 54 7.87 -11.39 4.47
C GLY A 54 9.32 -11.14 4.07
N ASP A 55 9.64 -11.18 2.78
CA ASP A 55 10.98 -10.97 2.21
C ASP A 55 11.09 -9.70 1.36
N THR A 56 9.97 -9.03 1.11
CA THR A 56 9.92 -7.76 0.38
C THR A 56 9.20 -6.68 1.15
N LEU A 57 9.39 -5.43 0.74
CA LEU A 57 8.55 -4.32 1.17
C LEU A 57 7.14 -4.43 0.56
N LEU A 58 6.17 -3.95 1.28
CA LEU A 58 4.83 -3.63 0.80
C LEU A 58 4.30 -2.49 1.68
N GLY A 59 3.93 -1.40 1.06
CA GLY A 59 3.36 -0.24 1.75
C GLY A 59 2.36 0.48 0.87
N ALA A 60 1.37 1.11 1.48
CA ALA A 60 0.38 1.90 0.78
C ALA A 60 0.82 3.37 0.59
N ASP A 61 1.79 3.81 1.34
CA ASP A 61 2.29 5.18 1.33
C ASP A 61 3.33 5.41 0.21
N ASP A 62 3.13 6.32 -0.69
CA ASP A 62 1.83 6.93 -1.02
C ASP A 62 1.23 6.31 -2.31
N LYS A 63 1.48 5.03 -2.53
CA LYS A 63 1.02 4.28 -3.71
C LYS A 63 -0.50 4.18 -3.79
N ALA A 64 -1.19 4.24 -2.64
CA ALA A 64 -2.65 4.28 -2.59
C ALA A 64 -3.16 5.58 -3.22
N GLY A 65 -2.60 6.73 -2.87
CA GLY A 65 -2.95 8.02 -3.48
C GLY A 65 -2.68 8.04 -4.99
N ILE A 66 -1.57 7.45 -5.43
CA ILE A 66 -1.28 7.31 -6.86
C ILE A 66 -2.34 6.47 -7.57
N ALA A 67 -2.75 5.34 -6.97
CA ALA A 67 -3.78 4.47 -7.55
C ALA A 67 -5.13 5.19 -7.65
N GLU A 68 -5.52 5.96 -6.65
CA GLU A 68 -6.73 6.79 -6.66
C GLU A 68 -6.68 7.84 -7.77
N ILE A 69 -5.58 8.57 -7.92
CA ILE A 69 -5.38 9.58 -8.96
C ILE A 69 -5.44 8.94 -10.36
N MET A 70 -4.76 7.81 -10.56
CA MET A 70 -4.77 7.11 -11.85
C MET A 70 -6.16 6.59 -12.20
N THR A 71 -6.91 6.08 -11.24
CA THR A 71 -8.30 5.65 -11.43
C THR A 71 -9.20 6.82 -11.79
N LEU A 72 -9.02 7.97 -11.13
CA LEU A 72 -9.76 9.19 -11.46
C LEU A 72 -9.46 9.65 -12.90
N ILE A 73 -8.19 9.65 -13.30
CA ILE A 73 -7.81 10.02 -14.67
C ILE A 73 -8.50 9.12 -15.70
N GLU A 74 -8.51 7.81 -15.45
CA GLU A 74 -9.18 6.84 -16.33
C GLU A 74 -10.68 7.14 -16.46
N GLN A 75 -11.36 7.43 -15.35
CA GLN A 75 -12.78 7.79 -15.34
C GLN A 75 -13.05 9.11 -16.10
N LEU A 76 -12.18 10.12 -15.94
CA LEU A 76 -12.30 11.40 -16.63
C LEU A 76 -12.09 11.25 -18.15
N GLN A 77 -11.16 10.39 -18.56
CA GLN A 77 -10.93 10.09 -19.98
C GLN A 77 -12.11 9.36 -20.63
N GLY A 78 -12.92 8.66 -19.84
CA GLY A 78 -14.18 8.03 -20.31
C GLY A 78 -15.23 9.04 -20.79
N GLY A 79 -15.09 10.31 -20.47
CA GLY A 79 -15.91 11.42 -21.00
C GLY A 79 -17.30 11.55 -20.37
N GLU A 80 -17.63 10.75 -19.37
CA GLU A 80 -18.95 10.78 -18.69
C GLU A 80 -19.00 11.86 -17.59
N ILE A 81 -17.83 12.29 -17.10
CA ILE A 81 -17.72 13.27 -16.01
C ILE A 81 -17.25 14.59 -16.60
N ALA A 82 -18.08 15.62 -16.47
CA ALA A 82 -17.69 16.98 -16.87
C ALA A 82 -16.61 17.53 -15.91
N HIS A 83 -15.52 17.99 -16.46
CA HIS A 83 -14.42 18.57 -15.67
C HIS A 83 -13.71 19.70 -16.40
N GLY A 84 -13.03 20.57 -15.66
CA GLY A 84 -12.12 21.56 -16.20
C GLY A 84 -10.74 20.96 -16.54
N ARG A 85 -9.77 21.83 -16.79
CA ARG A 85 -8.38 21.39 -16.99
C ARG A 85 -7.81 20.84 -15.68
N ILE A 86 -7.30 19.63 -15.73
CA ILE A 86 -6.63 18.95 -14.63
C ILE A 86 -5.18 18.68 -15.05
N ALA A 87 -4.24 19.01 -14.19
CA ALA A 87 -2.83 18.66 -14.34
C ALA A 87 -2.40 17.83 -13.12
N VAL A 88 -1.72 16.72 -13.36
CA VAL A 88 -1.21 15.83 -12.32
C VAL A 88 0.30 15.80 -12.43
N CYS A 89 0.98 15.91 -11.30
CA CYS A 89 2.43 15.79 -11.19
C CYS A 89 2.77 14.75 -10.13
N PHE A 90 3.64 13.81 -10.45
CA PHE A 90 4.21 12.87 -9.50
C PHE A 90 5.67 13.25 -9.26
N THR A 91 6.04 13.42 -8.00
CA THR A 91 7.40 13.75 -7.60
C THR A 91 8.01 12.59 -6.83
N PRO A 92 9.27 12.22 -7.08
CA PRO A 92 10.02 11.28 -6.23
C PRO A 92 10.59 12.01 -5.00
N ASP A 93 11.10 11.24 -4.05
CA ASP A 93 11.96 11.69 -2.94
C ASP A 93 11.31 12.77 -2.03
N GLU A 94 9.99 12.75 -1.89
CA GLU A 94 9.26 13.70 -1.05
C GLU A 94 9.69 13.59 0.42
N GLU A 95 9.82 12.38 0.94
CA GLU A 95 10.15 12.05 2.33
C GLU A 95 11.58 12.48 2.74
N VAL A 96 12.44 12.75 1.78
CA VAL A 96 13.79 13.32 2.02
C VAL A 96 13.87 14.81 1.68
N GLY A 97 12.73 15.46 1.43
CA GLY A 97 12.64 16.89 1.18
C GLY A 97 13.11 17.32 -0.21
N CYS A 98 13.19 16.42 -1.16
CA CYS A 98 13.66 16.67 -2.53
C CYS A 98 12.54 16.61 -3.58
N GLY A 99 11.28 16.51 -3.18
CA GLY A 99 10.13 16.26 -4.07
C GLY A 99 9.53 17.49 -4.75
N THR A 100 10.09 18.69 -4.56
CA THR A 100 9.56 19.94 -5.16
C THR A 100 10.62 20.67 -5.94
#